data_d6bc53d34b876f22e43dc809cc6a634b
#
_entry.id   d6bc53d34b876f22e43dc809cc6a634b
#
_cell.length_a   1.000
_cell.length_b   1.000
_cell.length_c   1.000
_cell.angle_alpha   90.00
_cell.angle_beta   90.00
_cell.angle_gamma   90.00
#
_symmetry.space_group_name_H-M   'P 1'
#
loop_
_entity.id
_entity.type
_entity.pdbx_description
1 polymer ?
#
loop_
_entity_poly.entity_id
_entity_poly.type
_entity_poly.pdbx_seq_one_letter_code
_entity_poly.pdbx_strand_id
1 'polypeptide(L)'
;KIVMKKTLGLILLLTMTTTGYGYDRITGEKFASRSEVIGQHGMVATSHPLATQIGLDILKKGGTAIDAAIAANIALGLMEPTGNGIGGDLFAIIWDAKTQKLHGLNASGPAPKNISIDYLKSQNLNKIPSYGPLPVTVPGAVDGWVKLHEKFGNQEFKSLFQPTIDYALNGFPVTETIAYYLERSAGRYTEYPNFSELWLKDGK
;
A
#
# COMPACT_ATOMS: atom_id res chain seq x y z
N LYS A 1 61.77 5.64 -11.66
CA LYS A 1 61.09 6.37 -10.57
C LYS A 1 59.71 6.91 -10.94
N ILE A 2 59.46 7.37 -12.19
CA ILE A 2 58.17 7.90 -12.65
C ILE A 2 57.14 6.80 -12.86
N VAL A 3 57.52 5.66 -13.42
CA VAL A 3 56.63 4.50 -13.66
C VAL A 3 56.13 3.92 -12.33
N MET A 4 57.00 3.79 -11.33
CA MET A 4 56.69 3.24 -10.03
C MET A 4 55.70 4.15 -9.24
N LYS A 5 55.76 5.47 -9.41
CA LYS A 5 54.80 6.41 -8.82
C LYS A 5 53.40 6.33 -9.46
N LYS A 6 53.34 6.08 -10.79
CA LYS A 6 52.07 5.91 -11.50
C LYS A 6 51.39 4.60 -11.14
N THR A 7 52.15 3.52 -10.96
CA THR A 7 51.63 2.22 -10.55
C THR A 7 51.12 2.24 -9.10
N LEU A 8 51.83 2.94 -8.21
CA LEU A 8 51.40 3.10 -6.82
C LEU A 8 50.10 3.94 -6.70
N GLY A 9 49.99 4.99 -7.53
CA GLY A 9 48.77 5.79 -7.62
C GLY A 9 47.56 5.00 -8.15
N LEU A 10 47.77 4.12 -9.13
CA LEU A 10 46.73 3.26 -9.70
C LEU A 10 46.25 2.20 -8.69
N ILE A 11 47.16 1.62 -7.92
CA ILE A 11 46.84 0.65 -6.86
C ILE A 11 46.08 1.34 -5.73
N LEU A 12 46.46 2.56 -5.35
CA LEU A 12 45.76 3.34 -4.32
C LEU A 12 44.34 3.76 -4.76
N LEU A 13 44.15 4.04 -6.05
CA LEU A 13 42.82 4.34 -6.61
C LEU A 13 41.92 3.09 -6.68
N LEU A 14 42.50 1.93 -6.98
CA LEU A 14 41.78 0.64 -7.02
C LEU A 14 41.33 0.16 -5.63
N THR A 15 42.09 0.51 -4.57
CA THR A 15 41.74 0.14 -3.20
C THR A 15 40.67 1.09 -2.58
N MET A 16 40.41 2.24 -3.17
CA MET A 16 39.35 3.14 -2.72
C MET A 16 37.93 2.80 -3.27
N THR A 17 37.86 1.82 -4.19
CA THR A 17 36.56 1.32 -4.68
C THR A 17 36.05 0.11 -3.89
N THR A 18 36.51 -0.10 -2.66
CA THR A 18 35.82 -1.00 -1.75
C THR A 18 34.49 -0.36 -1.42
N THR A 19 33.48 -0.72 -2.20
CA THR A 19 32.07 -0.47 -1.87
C THR A 19 31.88 -0.91 -0.42
N GLY A 20 31.66 0.06 0.45
CA GLY A 20 31.27 -0.24 1.83
C GLY A 20 29.94 -0.97 1.79
N TYR A 21 29.99 -2.30 1.80
CA TYR A 21 28.78 -3.08 2.02
C TYR A 21 28.32 -2.75 3.43
N GLY A 22 27.17 -2.05 3.51
CA GLY A 22 26.48 -1.93 4.78
C GLY A 22 26.12 -3.33 5.27
N TYR A 23 26.49 -3.66 6.49
CA TYR A 23 26.09 -4.90 7.14
C TYR A 23 25.46 -4.58 8.50
N ASP A 24 24.62 -5.48 8.93
CA ASP A 24 23.97 -5.38 10.22
C ASP A 24 25.00 -5.44 11.34
N ARG A 25 24.93 -4.50 12.28
CA ARG A 25 25.89 -4.38 13.39
C ARG A 25 25.75 -5.47 14.44
N ILE A 26 24.59 -6.10 14.53
CA ILE A 26 24.24 -7.08 15.56
C ILE A 26 24.41 -8.49 14.99
N THR A 27 23.84 -8.78 13.82
CA THR A 27 23.81 -10.10 13.23
C THR A 27 25.00 -10.37 12.28
N GLY A 28 25.66 -9.33 11.78
CA GLY A 28 26.73 -9.43 10.80
C GLY A 28 26.25 -9.72 9.36
N GLU A 29 24.95 -9.71 9.12
CA GLU A 29 24.36 -9.93 7.80
C GLU A 29 24.74 -8.83 6.81
N LYS A 30 24.85 -9.17 5.51
CA LYS A 30 25.31 -8.25 4.44
C LYS A 30 24.27 -7.19 4.03
N PHE A 31 23.30 -6.91 4.84
CA PHE A 31 22.31 -5.85 4.64
C PHE A 31 22.05 -5.12 5.95
N ALA A 32 21.74 -3.84 5.86
CA ALA A 32 21.41 -3.06 7.04
C ALA A 32 20.04 -3.47 7.57
N SER A 33 19.97 -3.81 8.85
CA SER A 33 18.73 -3.94 9.60
C SER A 33 18.57 -2.74 10.54
N ARG A 34 17.42 -2.62 11.13
CA ARG A 34 17.14 -1.68 12.22
C ARG A 34 16.68 -2.45 13.46
N SER A 35 16.77 -1.82 14.63
CA SER A 35 16.14 -2.35 15.84
C SER A 35 14.63 -2.53 15.61
N GLU A 36 14.05 -3.49 16.29
CA GLU A 36 12.60 -3.66 16.37
C GLU A 36 11.93 -2.37 16.91
N VAL A 37 10.72 -2.14 16.46
CA VAL A 37 9.89 -1.05 16.97
C VAL A 37 9.02 -1.59 18.09
N ILE A 38 9.18 -1.02 19.27
CA ILE A 38 8.43 -1.40 20.47
C ILE A 38 7.43 -0.30 20.81
N GLY A 39 6.14 -0.63 20.81
CA GLY A 39 5.05 0.27 21.17
C GLY A 39 4.48 -0.05 22.55
N GLN A 40 4.41 0.95 23.46
CA GLN A 40 3.81 0.78 24.79
C GLN A 40 2.28 0.81 24.79
N HIS A 41 1.69 1.64 23.93
CA HIS A 41 0.25 1.94 23.96
C HIS A 41 -0.50 1.47 22.71
N GLY A 42 0.22 1.02 21.71
CA GLY A 42 -0.32 0.54 20.44
C GLY A 42 0.71 0.61 19.34
N MET A 43 0.40 -0.05 18.24
CA MET A 43 1.28 -0.12 17.08
C MET A 43 0.44 -0.12 15.81
N VAL A 44 0.96 0.52 14.77
CA VAL A 44 0.40 0.47 13.41
C VAL A 44 1.52 0.10 12.46
N ALA A 45 1.28 -0.82 11.55
CA ALA A 45 2.19 -1.20 10.50
C ALA A 45 1.43 -1.20 9.16
N THR A 46 1.97 -0.50 8.18
CA THR A 46 1.44 -0.45 6.80
C THR A 46 2.60 -0.44 5.81
N SER A 47 2.29 -0.60 4.53
CA SER A 47 3.25 -0.48 3.43
C SER A 47 3.71 0.96 3.16
N HIS A 48 2.99 1.99 3.68
CA HIS A 48 3.32 3.40 3.45
C HIS A 48 3.50 4.17 4.77
N PRO A 49 4.64 4.86 4.98
CA PRO A 49 4.94 5.54 6.25
C PRO A 49 3.89 6.57 6.68
N LEU A 50 3.34 7.36 5.73
CA LEU A 50 2.31 8.35 6.04
C LEU A 50 0.99 7.70 6.48
N ALA A 51 0.60 6.57 5.90
CA ALA A 51 -0.57 5.81 6.33
C ALA A 51 -0.37 5.25 7.75
N THR A 52 0.84 4.76 8.07
CA THR A 52 1.22 4.35 9.44
C THR A 52 1.08 5.52 10.41
N GLN A 53 1.57 6.71 10.04
CA GLN A 53 1.48 7.91 10.89
C GLN A 53 0.03 8.31 11.14
N ILE A 54 -0.83 8.30 10.12
CA ILE A 54 -2.27 8.57 10.26
C ILE A 54 -2.90 7.60 11.26
N GLY A 55 -2.64 6.29 11.13
CA GLY A 55 -3.16 5.31 12.06
C GLY A 55 -2.69 5.54 13.50
N LEU A 56 -1.41 5.88 13.70
CA LEU A 56 -0.86 6.22 15.01
C LEU A 56 -1.51 7.48 15.61
N ASP A 57 -1.79 8.48 14.81
CA ASP A 57 -2.42 9.72 15.26
C ASP A 57 -3.89 9.49 15.66
N ILE A 58 -4.60 8.59 14.98
CA ILE A 58 -5.93 8.14 15.41
C ILE A 58 -5.85 7.44 16.78
N LEU A 59 -4.88 6.52 17.00
CA LEU A 59 -4.69 5.88 18.31
C LEU A 59 -4.39 6.90 19.41
N LYS A 60 -3.51 7.86 19.16
CA LYS A 60 -3.15 8.93 20.11
C LYS A 60 -4.34 9.81 20.48
N LYS A 61 -5.30 10.00 19.57
CA LYS A 61 -6.55 10.73 19.79
C LYS A 61 -7.62 9.89 20.50
N GLY A 62 -7.28 8.68 20.93
CA GLY A 62 -8.19 7.78 21.65
C GLY A 62 -9.09 6.93 20.73
N GLY A 63 -8.79 6.85 19.45
CA GLY A 63 -9.45 5.93 18.53
C GLY A 63 -9.11 4.47 18.84
N THR A 64 -9.98 3.55 18.43
CA THR A 64 -9.74 2.12 18.53
C THR A 64 -8.70 1.66 17.49
N ALA A 65 -8.21 0.44 17.63
CA ALA A 65 -7.37 -0.18 16.60
C ALA A 65 -8.10 -0.27 15.25
N ILE A 66 -9.43 -0.39 15.26
CA ILE A 66 -10.24 -0.43 14.04
C ILE A 66 -10.37 0.96 13.41
N ASP A 67 -10.58 2.02 14.20
CA ASP A 67 -10.56 3.39 13.67
C ASP A 67 -9.20 3.69 12.99
N ALA A 68 -8.10 3.31 13.67
CA ALA A 68 -6.75 3.48 13.13
C ALA A 68 -6.52 2.69 11.83
N ALA A 69 -6.99 1.44 11.78
CA ALA A 69 -6.88 0.59 10.60
C ALA A 69 -7.68 1.14 9.42
N ILE A 70 -8.91 1.62 9.66
CA ILE A 70 -9.76 2.23 8.63
C ILE A 70 -9.09 3.51 8.10
N ALA A 71 -8.66 4.43 8.96
CA ALA A 71 -8.02 5.67 8.53
C ALA A 71 -6.73 5.41 7.74
N ALA A 72 -5.90 4.45 8.18
CA ALA A 72 -4.70 4.03 7.44
C ALA A 72 -5.05 3.41 6.09
N ASN A 73 -6.09 2.58 6.01
CA ASN A 73 -6.52 1.94 4.77
C ASN A 73 -7.10 2.95 3.77
N ILE A 74 -7.86 3.95 4.24
CA ILE A 74 -8.31 5.08 3.41
C ILE A 74 -7.09 5.81 2.81
N ALA A 75 -6.08 6.10 3.63
CA ALA A 75 -4.86 6.77 3.18
C ALA A 75 -4.08 5.95 2.15
N LEU A 76 -4.00 4.64 2.32
CA LEU A 76 -3.37 3.74 1.35
C LEU A 76 -4.08 3.78 -0.01
N GLY A 77 -5.40 3.97 -0.06
CA GLY A 77 -6.12 4.14 -1.32
C GLY A 77 -5.67 5.36 -2.13
N LEU A 78 -5.22 6.43 -1.47
CA LEU A 78 -4.62 7.60 -2.10
C LEU A 78 -3.13 7.39 -2.41
N MET A 79 -2.36 6.87 -1.44
CA MET A 79 -0.90 6.87 -1.45
C MET A 79 -0.29 5.65 -2.13
N GLU A 80 -1.04 4.57 -2.24
CA GLU A 80 -0.63 3.29 -2.84
C GLU A 80 -1.71 2.74 -3.81
N PRO A 81 -2.11 3.51 -4.83
CA PRO A 81 -3.22 3.16 -5.71
C PRO A 81 -2.97 1.92 -6.56
N THR A 82 -1.72 1.45 -6.63
CA THR A 82 -1.34 0.21 -7.32
C THR A 82 -1.76 -1.07 -6.57
N GLY A 83 -2.08 -0.97 -5.29
CA GLY A 83 -2.42 -2.12 -4.44
C GLY A 83 -3.66 -1.92 -3.56
N ASN A 84 -4.23 -0.72 -3.52
CA ASN A 84 -5.37 -0.41 -2.66
C ASN A 84 -6.32 0.58 -3.32
N GLY A 85 -7.60 0.55 -2.96
CA GLY A 85 -8.59 1.50 -3.46
C GLY A 85 -10.02 1.14 -3.09
N ILE A 86 -10.91 2.14 -3.20
CA ILE A 86 -12.35 2.01 -2.90
C ILE A 86 -13.10 1.07 -3.86
N GLY A 87 -12.52 0.78 -5.01
CA GLY A 87 -13.08 -0.14 -6.00
C GLY A 87 -12.78 -1.61 -5.74
N GLY A 88 -12.04 -1.92 -4.69
CA GLY A 88 -11.58 -3.27 -4.36
C GLY A 88 -12.33 -3.94 -3.22
N ASP A 89 -11.66 -4.93 -2.66
CA ASP A 89 -12.14 -5.79 -1.60
C ASP A 89 -11.51 -5.42 -0.26
N LEU A 90 -12.09 -5.91 0.84
CA LEU A 90 -11.52 -5.79 2.18
C LEU A 90 -11.71 -7.10 2.94
N PHE A 91 -10.65 -7.54 3.61
CA PHE A 91 -10.67 -8.64 4.55
C PHE A 91 -10.10 -8.18 5.87
N ALA A 92 -10.71 -8.60 6.98
CA ALA A 92 -10.22 -8.26 8.30
C ALA A 92 -10.30 -9.45 9.26
N ILE A 93 -9.30 -9.56 10.14
CA ILE A 93 -9.28 -10.46 11.28
C ILE A 93 -9.03 -9.59 12.52
N ILE A 94 -9.94 -9.67 13.49
CA ILE A 94 -9.95 -8.83 14.67
C ILE A 94 -9.97 -9.71 15.92
N TRP A 95 -9.01 -9.52 16.81
CA TRP A 95 -9.08 -10.05 18.16
C TRP A 95 -9.71 -9.02 19.10
N ASP A 96 -10.88 -9.33 19.62
CA ASP A 96 -11.52 -8.50 20.65
C ASP A 96 -11.10 -8.96 22.04
N ALA A 97 -10.21 -8.21 22.66
CA ALA A 97 -9.68 -8.53 23.98
C ALA A 97 -10.73 -8.45 25.10
N LYS A 98 -11.81 -7.66 24.95
CA LYS A 98 -12.88 -7.56 25.96
C LYS A 98 -13.72 -8.84 26.01
N THR A 99 -14.06 -9.39 24.87
CA THR A 99 -14.88 -10.59 24.75
C THR A 99 -14.08 -11.88 24.60
N GLN A 100 -12.75 -11.77 24.42
CA GLN A 100 -11.84 -12.88 24.13
C GLN A 100 -12.27 -13.66 22.89
N LYS A 101 -12.71 -12.95 21.87
CA LYS A 101 -13.23 -13.56 20.62
C LYS A 101 -12.47 -13.07 19.39
N LEU A 102 -12.28 -13.99 18.47
CA LEU A 102 -11.80 -13.70 17.13
C LEU A 102 -12.99 -13.41 16.22
N HIS A 103 -12.91 -12.32 15.47
CA HIS A 103 -13.89 -11.94 14.46
C HIS A 103 -13.23 -11.90 13.09
N GLY A 104 -13.91 -12.40 12.08
CA GLY A 104 -13.52 -12.28 10.68
C GLY A 104 -14.54 -11.46 9.91
N LEU A 105 -14.08 -10.66 8.96
CA LEU A 105 -14.91 -9.99 7.97
C LEU A 105 -14.39 -10.32 6.58
N ASN A 106 -15.28 -10.80 5.73
CA ASN A 106 -15.09 -10.86 4.29
C ASN A 106 -16.00 -9.78 3.66
N ALA A 107 -15.40 -8.72 3.18
CA ALA A 107 -16.02 -7.65 2.42
C ALA A 107 -15.49 -7.64 0.98
N SER A 108 -15.26 -8.83 0.41
CA SER A 108 -15.13 -9.02 -1.02
C SER A 108 -16.52 -8.96 -1.65
N GLY A 109 -16.68 -8.15 -2.68
CA GLY A 109 -17.93 -8.06 -3.37
C GLY A 109 -18.27 -9.32 -4.20
N PRO A 110 -19.54 -9.57 -4.50
CA PRO A 110 -19.94 -10.64 -5.41
C PRO A 110 -19.52 -10.32 -6.85
N ALA A 111 -19.52 -11.35 -7.69
CA ALA A 111 -19.42 -11.15 -9.13
C ALA A 111 -20.61 -10.30 -9.63
N PRO A 112 -20.43 -9.44 -10.65
CA PRO A 112 -21.53 -8.72 -11.30
C PRO A 112 -22.59 -9.70 -11.84
N LYS A 113 -23.87 -9.36 -11.67
CA LYS A 113 -24.99 -10.26 -12.03
C LYS A 113 -24.99 -10.74 -13.46
N ASN A 114 -24.46 -9.92 -14.38
CA ASN A 114 -24.47 -10.23 -15.82
C ASN A 114 -23.24 -11.01 -16.28
N ILE A 115 -22.28 -11.30 -15.40
CA ILE A 115 -21.14 -12.16 -15.73
C ILE A 115 -21.55 -13.62 -15.52
N SER A 116 -21.51 -14.39 -16.60
CA SER A 116 -21.78 -15.82 -16.62
C SER A 116 -20.76 -16.55 -17.51
N ILE A 117 -20.70 -17.86 -17.37
CA ILE A 117 -19.86 -18.70 -18.25
C ILE A 117 -20.28 -18.52 -19.71
N ASP A 118 -21.58 -18.44 -19.99
CA ASP A 118 -22.08 -18.27 -21.35
C ASP A 118 -21.73 -16.89 -21.92
N TYR A 119 -21.79 -15.84 -21.09
CA TYR A 119 -21.29 -14.53 -21.47
C TYR A 119 -19.81 -14.57 -21.85
N LEU A 120 -18.96 -15.17 -21.03
CA LEU A 120 -17.51 -15.29 -21.31
C LEU A 120 -17.26 -16.08 -22.60
N LYS A 121 -17.97 -17.19 -22.81
CA LYS A 121 -17.89 -17.98 -24.03
C LYS A 121 -18.32 -17.17 -25.27
N SER A 122 -19.37 -16.35 -25.17
CA SER A 122 -19.82 -15.50 -26.27
C SER A 122 -18.79 -14.44 -26.66
N GLN A 123 -17.87 -14.08 -25.73
CA GLN A 123 -16.73 -13.19 -25.96
C GLN A 123 -15.47 -13.96 -26.39
N ASN A 124 -15.56 -15.27 -26.73
CA ASN A 124 -14.44 -16.15 -27.02
C ASN A 124 -13.40 -16.25 -25.90
N LEU A 125 -13.82 -16.09 -24.65
CA LEU A 125 -12.99 -16.17 -23.46
C LEU A 125 -13.17 -17.53 -22.79
N ASN A 126 -12.06 -18.24 -22.53
CA ASN A 126 -12.03 -19.49 -21.76
C ASN A 126 -11.65 -19.30 -20.29
N LYS A 127 -11.30 -18.07 -19.89
CA LYS A 127 -11.01 -17.65 -18.52
C LYS A 127 -11.28 -16.14 -18.41
N ILE A 128 -11.49 -15.70 -17.17
CA ILE A 128 -11.58 -14.27 -16.87
C ILE A 128 -10.19 -13.63 -17.10
N PRO A 129 -10.07 -12.53 -17.87
CA PRO A 129 -8.80 -11.82 -18.05
C PRO A 129 -8.24 -11.32 -16.72
N SER A 130 -6.93 -11.19 -16.63
CA SER A 130 -6.29 -10.66 -15.42
C SER A 130 -6.45 -9.15 -15.24
N TYR A 131 -6.81 -8.43 -16.30
CA TYR A 131 -6.94 -6.97 -16.35
C TYR A 131 -8.21 -6.55 -17.07
N GLY A 132 -8.61 -5.28 -16.87
CA GLY A 132 -9.80 -4.72 -17.48
C GLY A 132 -11.04 -4.84 -16.59
N PRO A 133 -12.23 -4.58 -17.13
CA PRO A 133 -13.45 -4.52 -16.33
C PRO A 133 -14.02 -5.89 -15.91
N LEU A 134 -13.71 -6.97 -16.64
CA LEU A 134 -14.31 -8.28 -16.39
C LEU A 134 -13.91 -8.95 -15.05
N PRO A 135 -12.67 -8.82 -14.55
CA PRO A 135 -12.31 -9.37 -13.25
C PRO A 135 -12.78 -8.55 -12.06
N VAL A 136 -13.34 -7.35 -12.28
CA VAL A 136 -13.75 -6.45 -11.20
C VAL A 136 -15.02 -6.98 -10.55
N THR A 137 -14.95 -7.21 -9.23
CA THR A 137 -16.12 -7.53 -8.39
C THR A 137 -16.94 -6.27 -8.09
N VAL A 138 -18.14 -6.43 -7.56
CA VAL A 138 -18.86 -5.30 -6.96
C VAL A 138 -18.01 -4.77 -5.79
N PRO A 139 -17.66 -3.47 -5.74
CA PRO A 139 -16.78 -2.95 -4.69
C PRO A 139 -17.30 -3.21 -3.28
N GLY A 140 -16.47 -3.79 -2.42
CA GLY A 140 -16.84 -4.15 -1.06
C GLY A 140 -16.05 -3.41 0.03
N ALA A 141 -14.93 -2.75 -0.31
CA ALA A 141 -14.03 -2.15 0.68
C ALA A 141 -14.72 -1.11 1.57
N VAL A 142 -15.51 -0.21 0.99
CA VAL A 142 -16.21 0.86 1.74
C VAL A 142 -17.28 0.29 2.67
N ASP A 143 -18.07 -0.70 2.21
CA ASP A 143 -19.02 -1.41 3.05
C ASP A 143 -18.31 -2.11 4.22
N GLY A 144 -17.14 -2.68 3.95
CA GLY A 144 -16.26 -3.25 4.97
C GLY A 144 -15.84 -2.25 6.03
N TRP A 145 -15.44 -1.03 5.65
CA TRP A 145 -15.10 0.04 6.62
C TRP A 145 -16.31 0.39 7.49
N VAL A 146 -17.49 0.56 6.88
CA VAL A 146 -18.72 0.89 7.61
C VAL A 146 -19.03 -0.21 8.63
N LYS A 147 -19.05 -1.48 8.22
CA LYS A 147 -19.35 -2.62 9.11
C LYS A 147 -18.33 -2.78 10.24
N LEU A 148 -17.05 -2.57 9.96
CA LEU A 148 -16.01 -2.60 11.00
C LEU A 148 -16.20 -1.46 12.00
N HIS A 149 -16.44 -0.27 11.51
CA HIS A 149 -16.65 0.92 12.33
C HIS A 149 -17.90 0.80 13.20
N GLU A 150 -19.04 0.42 12.65
CA GLU A 150 -20.29 0.22 13.40
C GLU A 150 -20.12 -0.74 14.57
N LYS A 151 -19.27 -1.76 14.42
CA LYS A 151 -19.08 -2.79 15.45
C LYS A 151 -17.98 -2.47 16.45
N PHE A 152 -16.91 -1.83 16.03
CA PHE A 152 -15.66 -1.70 16.80
C PHE A 152 -15.10 -0.28 16.86
N GLY A 153 -15.60 0.64 16.08
CA GLY A 153 -15.19 2.04 16.07
C GLY A 153 -15.72 2.83 17.26
N ASN A 154 -15.04 3.93 17.59
CA ASN A 154 -15.53 4.88 18.58
C ASN A 154 -15.32 6.35 18.17
N GLN A 155 -14.51 6.63 17.13
CA GLN A 155 -14.38 7.96 16.57
C GLN A 155 -15.54 8.24 15.60
N GLU A 156 -15.83 9.51 15.32
CA GLU A 156 -16.77 9.84 14.25
C GLU A 156 -16.23 9.32 12.91
N PHE A 157 -17.02 8.50 12.19
CA PHE A 157 -16.56 7.85 10.94
C PHE A 157 -16.02 8.86 9.92
N LYS A 158 -16.70 10.01 9.78
CA LYS A 158 -16.26 11.08 8.87
C LYS A 158 -14.86 11.61 9.22
N SER A 159 -14.52 11.68 10.50
CA SER A 159 -13.24 12.21 10.95
C SER A 159 -12.06 11.33 10.52
N LEU A 160 -12.28 10.04 10.24
CA LEU A 160 -11.26 9.11 9.79
C LEU A 160 -10.76 9.42 8.36
N PHE A 161 -11.55 10.14 7.58
CA PHE A 161 -11.19 10.55 6.21
C PHE A 161 -10.37 11.83 6.19
N GLN A 162 -10.49 12.68 7.20
CA GLN A 162 -9.93 14.04 7.17
C GLN A 162 -8.43 14.06 6.88
N PRO A 163 -7.56 13.23 7.50
CA PRO A 163 -6.13 13.24 7.20
C PRO A 163 -5.83 12.93 5.72
N THR A 164 -6.60 12.01 5.12
CA THR A 164 -6.42 11.66 3.71
C THR A 164 -6.92 12.77 2.79
N ILE A 165 -8.04 13.43 3.14
CA ILE A 165 -8.56 14.58 2.40
C ILE A 165 -7.53 15.73 2.41
N ASP A 166 -6.89 15.99 3.55
CA ASP A 166 -5.85 17.01 3.66
C ASP A 166 -4.66 16.71 2.76
N TYR A 167 -4.20 15.46 2.68
CA TYR A 167 -3.18 15.04 1.74
C TYR A 167 -3.62 15.11 0.27
N ALA A 168 -4.88 14.79 -0.02
CA ALA A 168 -5.41 14.89 -1.38
C ALA A 168 -5.47 16.35 -1.87
N LEU A 169 -5.78 17.29 -0.98
CA LEU A 169 -5.85 18.72 -1.29
C LEU A 169 -4.47 19.38 -1.39
N ASN A 170 -3.55 19.02 -0.49
CA ASN A 170 -2.25 19.68 -0.36
C ASN A 170 -1.11 18.94 -1.03
N GLY A 171 -1.34 17.72 -1.50
CA GLY A 171 -0.32 16.82 -2.04
C GLY A 171 0.41 16.03 -0.94
N PHE A 172 1.13 14.99 -1.37
CA PHE A 172 1.98 14.17 -0.52
C PHE A 172 3.21 13.70 -1.32
N PRO A 173 4.33 13.38 -0.66
CA PRO A 173 5.51 12.85 -1.33
C PRO A 173 5.24 11.41 -1.81
N VAL A 174 5.39 11.17 -3.10
CA VAL A 174 5.31 9.82 -3.68
C VAL A 174 6.62 9.09 -3.39
N THR A 175 6.53 7.89 -2.81
CA THR A 175 7.72 7.06 -2.52
C THR A 175 8.29 6.46 -3.80
N GLU A 176 9.61 6.18 -3.81
CA GLU A 176 10.28 5.56 -4.97
C GLU A 176 9.63 4.23 -5.38
N THR A 177 9.21 3.42 -4.41
CA THR A 177 8.53 2.14 -4.68
C THR A 177 7.22 2.34 -5.42
N ILE A 178 6.42 3.32 -5.02
CA ILE A 178 5.13 3.62 -5.68
C ILE A 178 5.37 4.21 -7.07
N ALA A 179 6.32 5.15 -7.19
CA ALA A 179 6.71 5.69 -8.49
C ALA A 179 7.15 4.59 -9.47
N TYR A 180 7.98 3.65 -9.02
CA TYR A 180 8.40 2.49 -9.80
C TYR A 180 7.23 1.63 -10.28
N TYR A 181 6.26 1.32 -9.39
CA TYR A 181 5.11 0.50 -9.77
C TYR A 181 4.14 1.25 -10.71
N LEU A 182 3.95 2.55 -10.53
CA LEU A 182 3.15 3.38 -11.43
C LEU A 182 3.77 3.39 -12.84
N GLU A 183 5.05 3.71 -12.96
CA GLU A 183 5.77 3.72 -14.22
C GLU A 183 5.72 2.36 -14.93
N ARG A 184 6.05 1.29 -14.21
CA ARG A 184 6.05 -0.08 -14.76
C ARG A 184 4.66 -0.51 -15.23
N SER A 185 3.60 -0.03 -14.59
CA SER A 185 2.23 -0.43 -14.87
C SER A 185 1.56 0.43 -15.94
N ALA A 186 2.04 1.65 -16.16
CA ALA A 186 1.41 2.64 -17.03
C ALA A 186 1.09 2.10 -18.42
N GLY A 187 2.05 1.51 -19.11
CA GLY A 187 1.86 0.98 -20.46
C GLY A 187 0.80 -0.13 -20.59
N ARG A 188 0.42 -0.77 -19.47
CA ARG A 188 -0.58 -1.83 -19.42
C ARG A 188 -2.02 -1.31 -19.52
N TYR A 189 -2.23 -0.06 -19.08
CA TYR A 189 -3.57 0.50 -18.89
C TYR A 189 -3.90 1.63 -19.87
N THR A 190 -2.97 2.02 -20.74
CA THR A 190 -3.15 3.13 -21.69
C THR A 190 -4.29 2.91 -22.69
N GLU A 191 -4.67 1.66 -22.93
CA GLU A 191 -5.81 1.31 -23.79
C GLU A 191 -7.19 1.52 -23.13
N TYR A 192 -7.20 1.68 -21.77
CA TYR A 192 -8.46 1.87 -21.08
C TYR A 192 -8.83 3.35 -21.01
N PRO A 193 -10.13 3.67 -21.19
CA PRO A 193 -10.61 5.05 -21.17
C PRO A 193 -10.21 5.79 -19.89
N ASN A 194 -9.82 7.04 -20.02
CA ASN A 194 -9.46 7.98 -18.96
C ASN A 194 -8.17 7.63 -18.18
N PHE A 195 -7.55 6.48 -18.38
CA PHE A 195 -6.35 6.12 -17.62
C PHE A 195 -5.20 7.12 -17.91
N SER A 196 -4.90 7.34 -19.18
CA SER A 196 -3.80 8.24 -19.57
C SER A 196 -4.02 9.68 -19.13
N GLU A 197 -5.27 10.15 -19.15
CA GLU A 197 -5.64 11.50 -18.71
C GLU A 197 -5.44 11.70 -17.19
N LEU A 198 -5.78 10.68 -16.41
CA LEU A 198 -5.73 10.77 -14.94
C LEU A 198 -4.34 10.48 -14.36
N TRP A 199 -3.59 9.57 -14.97
CA TRP A 199 -2.39 9.00 -14.36
C TRP A 199 -1.09 9.35 -15.09
N LEU A 200 -1.15 9.81 -16.33
CA LEU A 200 0.04 10.12 -17.09
C LEU A 200 0.16 11.64 -17.30
N LYS A 201 1.35 12.16 -17.05
CA LYS A 201 1.71 13.53 -17.40
C LYS A 201 2.49 13.49 -18.72
N ASP A 202 2.00 14.22 -19.74
CA ASP A 202 2.62 14.27 -21.06
C ASP A 202 2.80 12.86 -21.71
N GLY A 203 1.87 11.95 -21.42
CA GLY A 203 1.87 10.58 -21.93
C GLY A 203 2.85 9.61 -21.24
N LYS A 204 3.43 10.02 -20.12
CA LYS A 204 4.41 9.26 -19.32
C LYS A 204 4.01 9.18 -17.87
#